data_6d195af2656fb323a2f586e529dd471e
#
_entry.id   6d195af2656fb323a2f586e529dd471e
#
_cell.length_a   1.000
_cell.length_b   1.000
_cell.length_c   1.000
_cell.angle_alpha   90.00
_cell.angle_beta   90.00
_cell.angle_gamma   90.00
#
_symmetry.space_group_name_H-M   'P 1'
#
loop_
_entity.id
_entity.type
_entity.pdbx_description
1 polymer ?
#
loop_
_entity_poly.entity_id
_entity_poly.type
_entity_poly.pdbx_seq_one_letter_code
_entity_poly.pdbx_strand_id
1 'polypeptide(L)'
;MDLNFFHKILSVDSTSGKEAELADILSVELAAPGRKIDVFEVGDGTRNVLVSWGTPKVIFCTHLDTVPPYMPPVFEESVVRGRGSADAKGQIFAMYEACKELESRGCTDFGLLLLAGEETGSFGAKAFNALMLSDPTVKDTWLIVGEPTDNCMASAAKGTKSFEVT
;
A
#
# COMPACT_ATOMS: atom_id res chain seq x y z
N MET A 1 7.70 -1.47 -17.41
CA MET A 1 6.43 -1.29 -16.65
C MET A 1 5.56 -2.50 -16.87
N ASP A 2 5.18 -3.22 -15.83
CA ASP A 2 4.44 -4.48 -15.93
C ASP A 2 2.93 -4.24 -15.75
N LEU A 3 2.24 -3.96 -16.84
CA LEU A 3 0.79 -3.73 -16.83
C LEU A 3 -0.01 -4.98 -16.45
N ASN A 4 0.57 -6.20 -16.55
CA ASN A 4 -0.11 -7.42 -16.10
C ASN A 4 -0.22 -7.44 -14.59
N PHE A 5 0.83 -7.00 -13.87
CA PHE A 5 0.77 -6.83 -12.42
C PHE A 5 -0.29 -5.80 -12.03
N PHE A 6 -0.33 -4.65 -12.72
CA PHE A 6 -1.33 -3.63 -12.44
C PHE A 6 -2.76 -4.12 -12.70
N HIS A 7 -2.98 -4.82 -13.82
CA HIS A 7 -4.27 -5.46 -14.10
C HIS A 7 -4.67 -6.44 -13.00
N LYS A 8 -3.73 -7.29 -12.56
CA LYS A 8 -3.97 -8.30 -11.52
C LYS A 8 -4.46 -7.65 -10.23
N ILE A 9 -3.76 -6.64 -9.70
CA ILE A 9 -4.15 -5.99 -8.44
C ILE A 9 -5.45 -5.19 -8.55
N LEU A 10 -5.74 -4.59 -9.71
CA LEU A 10 -7.00 -3.89 -9.95
C LEU A 10 -8.19 -4.84 -10.06
N SER A 11 -7.97 -6.08 -10.50
CA SER A 11 -9.03 -7.08 -10.68
C SER A 11 -9.53 -7.70 -9.38
N VAL A 12 -8.90 -7.41 -8.26
CA VAL A 12 -9.32 -7.88 -6.93
C VAL A 12 -10.25 -6.85 -6.29
N ASP A 13 -11.41 -7.29 -5.77
CA ASP A 13 -12.26 -6.45 -4.92
C ASP A 13 -11.63 -6.33 -3.52
N SER A 14 -10.92 -5.24 -3.29
CA SER A 14 -10.37 -4.90 -1.98
C SER A 14 -11.09 -3.72 -1.33
N THR A 15 -12.41 -3.63 -1.52
CA THR A 15 -13.23 -2.69 -0.75
C THR A 15 -12.95 -2.87 0.74
N SER A 16 -12.86 -1.77 1.51
CA SER A 16 -12.50 -1.79 2.93
C SER A 16 -13.17 -2.93 3.71
N GLY A 17 -12.38 -3.74 4.37
CA GLY A 17 -12.77 -5.00 5.03
C GLY A 17 -12.65 -6.26 4.16
N LYS A 18 -12.23 -6.15 2.88
CA LYS A 18 -12.02 -7.28 1.96
C LYS A 18 -10.59 -7.37 1.42
N GLU A 19 -9.65 -6.68 2.06
CA GLU A 19 -8.26 -6.56 1.58
C GLU A 19 -7.46 -7.86 1.66
N ALA A 20 -7.94 -8.86 2.41
CA ALA A 20 -7.21 -10.10 2.68
C ALA A 20 -6.73 -10.80 1.40
N GLU A 21 -7.59 -10.93 0.40
CA GLU A 21 -7.24 -11.56 -0.87
C GLU A 21 -6.12 -10.79 -1.60
N LEU A 22 -6.22 -9.45 -1.62
CA LEU A 22 -5.18 -8.63 -2.24
C LEU A 22 -3.85 -8.71 -1.48
N ALA A 23 -3.89 -8.72 -0.15
CA ALA A 23 -2.70 -8.88 0.70
C ALA A 23 -2.02 -10.24 0.45
N ASP A 24 -2.78 -11.32 0.34
CA ASP A 24 -2.27 -12.65 0.04
C ASP A 24 -1.62 -12.71 -1.36
N ILE A 25 -2.28 -12.16 -2.37
CA ILE A 25 -1.73 -12.07 -3.73
C ILE A 25 -0.41 -11.29 -3.71
N LEU A 26 -0.39 -10.12 -3.08
CA LEU A 26 0.80 -9.27 -3.04
C LEU A 26 1.95 -9.91 -2.25
N SER A 27 1.67 -10.62 -1.17
CA SER A 27 2.70 -11.34 -0.41
C SER A 27 3.43 -12.39 -1.25
N VAL A 28 2.75 -12.98 -2.24
CA VAL A 28 3.33 -13.94 -3.19
C VAL A 28 4.00 -13.25 -4.37
N GLU A 29 3.31 -12.28 -5.00
CA GLU A 29 3.82 -11.58 -6.20
C GLU A 29 5.08 -10.74 -5.92
N LEU A 30 5.19 -10.18 -4.71
CA LEU A 30 6.31 -9.34 -4.33
C LEU A 30 7.49 -10.15 -3.79
N ALA A 31 7.30 -11.46 -3.55
CA ALA A 31 8.36 -12.32 -3.03
C ALA A 31 9.44 -12.58 -4.09
N ALA A 32 10.70 -12.38 -3.69
CA ALA A 32 11.87 -12.69 -4.53
C ALA A 32 13.11 -12.90 -3.62
N PRO A 33 14.16 -13.55 -4.13
CA PRO A 33 15.42 -13.66 -3.40
C PRO A 33 15.94 -12.27 -2.96
N GLY A 34 16.34 -12.16 -1.68
CA GLY A 34 16.84 -10.89 -1.13
C GLY A 34 15.75 -9.95 -0.57
N ARG A 35 14.48 -10.31 -0.71
CA ARG A 35 13.36 -9.58 -0.12
C ARG A 35 12.80 -10.33 1.07
N LYS A 36 12.50 -9.62 2.15
CA LYS A 36 11.75 -10.15 3.30
C LYS A 36 10.31 -9.69 3.19
N ILE A 37 9.37 -10.60 3.34
CA ILE A 37 7.92 -10.31 3.38
C ILE A 37 7.43 -10.54 4.81
N ASP A 38 6.90 -9.52 5.42
CA ASP A 38 6.22 -9.59 6.72
C ASP A 38 4.73 -9.26 6.51
N VAL A 39 3.86 -10.14 6.99
CA VAL A 39 2.40 -9.95 6.95
C VAL A 39 1.91 -9.80 8.37
N PHE A 40 1.17 -8.74 8.65
CA PHE A 40 0.69 -8.39 9.98
C PHE A 40 -0.83 -8.39 10.01
N GLU A 41 -1.43 -9.16 10.90
CA GLU A 41 -2.88 -9.09 11.16
C GLU A 41 -3.25 -7.71 11.71
N VAL A 42 -4.29 -7.11 11.16
CA VAL A 42 -4.81 -5.79 11.58
C VAL A 42 -6.10 -5.95 12.38
N GLY A 43 -6.94 -6.89 12.01
CA GLY A 43 -8.24 -7.20 12.59
C GLY A 43 -9.25 -7.54 11.49
N ASP A 44 -10.32 -8.24 11.87
CA ASP A 44 -11.41 -8.63 10.97
C ASP A 44 -10.95 -9.36 9.69
N GLY A 45 -9.82 -10.09 9.78
CA GLY A 45 -9.23 -10.81 8.67
C GLY A 45 -8.43 -9.94 7.69
N THR A 46 -8.28 -8.65 7.95
CA THR A 46 -7.45 -7.75 7.13
C THR A 46 -5.98 -7.76 7.57
N ARG A 47 -5.07 -7.47 6.66
CA ARG A 47 -3.62 -7.58 6.88
C ARG A 47 -2.85 -6.46 6.21
N ASN A 48 -1.80 -5.99 6.89
CA ASN A 48 -0.75 -5.20 6.26
C ASN A 48 0.31 -6.11 5.65
N VAL A 49 0.96 -5.62 4.60
CA VAL A 49 2.11 -6.30 3.98
C VAL A 49 3.30 -5.34 3.98
N LEU A 50 4.43 -5.78 4.54
CA LEU A 50 5.70 -5.07 4.46
C LEU A 50 6.69 -5.90 3.67
N VAL A 51 7.21 -5.32 2.60
CA VAL A 51 8.34 -5.86 1.83
C VAL A 51 9.58 -5.06 2.17
N SER A 52 10.65 -5.74 2.58
CA SER A 52 11.90 -5.08 2.97
C SER A 52 13.06 -5.58 2.11
N TRP A 53 13.87 -4.63 1.63
CA TRP A 53 15.18 -4.86 1.01
C TRP A 53 16.25 -4.49 2.04
N GLY A 54 16.68 -5.49 2.83
CA GLY A 54 17.59 -5.29 3.97
C GLY A 54 16.92 -4.62 5.17
N THR A 55 17.58 -3.64 5.78
CA THR A 55 17.05 -2.85 6.91
C THR A 55 16.58 -1.49 6.42
N PRO A 56 15.26 -1.26 6.31
CA PRO A 56 14.75 -0.03 5.71
C PRO A 56 15.10 1.23 6.51
N LYS A 57 15.65 2.22 5.83
CA LYS A 57 15.75 3.62 6.29
C LYS A 57 14.65 4.49 5.70
N VAL A 58 14.10 4.08 4.56
CA VAL A 58 12.96 4.70 3.91
C VAL A 58 11.95 3.63 3.57
N ILE A 59 10.69 3.88 3.86
CA ILE A 59 9.58 3.00 3.51
C ILE A 59 8.59 3.79 2.64
N PHE A 60 8.35 3.29 1.43
CA PHE A 60 7.21 3.72 0.62
C PHE A 60 5.95 3.12 1.22
N CYS A 61 4.93 3.93 1.42
CA CYS A 61 3.71 3.52 2.14
C CYS A 61 2.47 3.96 1.39
N THR A 62 1.52 3.06 1.20
CA THR A 62 0.18 3.36 0.68
C THR A 62 -0.80 2.30 1.17
N HIS A 63 -2.06 2.33 0.73
CA HIS A 63 -3.08 1.42 1.25
C HIS A 63 -3.60 0.41 0.22
N LEU A 64 -4.17 -0.68 0.75
CA LEU A 64 -4.72 -1.82 -0.01
C LEU A 64 -6.20 -1.62 -0.33
N ASP A 65 -6.93 -1.00 0.60
CA ASP A 65 -8.36 -0.88 0.51
C ASP A 65 -8.80 0.22 -0.46
N THR A 66 -10.05 0.14 -0.82
CA THR A 66 -10.71 1.11 -1.68
C THR A 66 -12.12 1.39 -1.17
N VAL A 67 -12.64 2.59 -1.42
CA VAL A 67 -14.05 2.88 -1.19
C VAL A 67 -14.97 2.05 -2.10
N PRO A 68 -16.21 1.70 -1.66
CA PRO A 68 -17.20 1.04 -2.50
C PRO A 68 -17.78 2.01 -3.55
N PRO A 69 -18.42 1.52 -4.63
CA PRO A 69 -18.48 0.12 -5.03
C PRO A 69 -17.22 -0.34 -5.78
N TYR A 70 -16.95 -1.65 -5.79
CA TYR A 70 -15.95 -2.22 -6.70
C TYR A 70 -16.34 -1.96 -8.15
N MET A 71 -15.37 -1.52 -8.95
CA MET A 71 -15.50 -1.34 -10.40
C MET A 71 -14.33 -2.05 -11.07
N PRO A 72 -14.59 -3.05 -11.93
CA PRO A 72 -13.54 -3.80 -12.60
C PRO A 72 -12.68 -2.90 -13.48
N PRO A 73 -11.40 -3.25 -13.69
CA PRO A 73 -10.49 -2.44 -14.51
C PRO A 73 -10.84 -2.50 -16.00
N VAL A 74 -10.72 -1.36 -16.66
CA VAL A 74 -10.77 -1.22 -18.11
C VAL A 74 -9.48 -0.52 -18.56
N PHE A 75 -8.72 -1.18 -19.44
CA PHE A 75 -7.47 -0.66 -19.98
C PHE A 75 -7.74 -0.12 -21.39
N GLU A 76 -7.57 1.18 -21.56
CA GLU A 76 -7.62 1.89 -22.82
C GLU A 76 -6.20 2.30 -23.23
N GLU A 77 -5.99 2.82 -24.43
CA GLU A 77 -4.67 3.14 -24.98
C GLU A 77 -3.80 4.03 -24.04
N SER A 78 -4.43 5.01 -23.40
CA SER A 78 -3.72 5.99 -22.54
C SER A 78 -4.31 6.14 -21.14
N VAL A 79 -5.35 5.38 -20.80
CA VAL A 79 -6.10 5.52 -19.55
C VAL A 79 -6.45 4.16 -18.97
N VAL A 80 -6.29 4.02 -17.67
CA VAL A 80 -6.81 2.89 -16.91
C VAL A 80 -7.95 3.37 -16.02
N ARG A 81 -9.13 2.79 -16.18
CA ARG A 81 -10.32 3.08 -15.37
C ARG A 81 -10.62 1.89 -14.47
N GLY A 82 -11.20 2.14 -13.33
CA GLY A 82 -11.60 1.13 -12.34
C GLY A 82 -11.39 1.60 -10.92
N ARG A 83 -11.99 0.91 -9.96
CA ARG A 83 -11.80 1.24 -8.55
C ARG A 83 -10.36 0.96 -8.13
N GLY A 84 -9.72 1.95 -7.51
CA GLY A 84 -8.32 1.87 -7.09
C GLY A 84 -7.30 2.27 -8.16
N SER A 85 -7.71 2.55 -9.43
CA SER A 85 -6.74 2.94 -10.46
C SER A 85 -5.98 4.23 -10.12
N ALA A 86 -6.62 5.15 -9.39
CA ALA A 86 -6.00 6.35 -8.86
C ALA A 86 -5.75 6.29 -7.36
N ASP A 87 -6.61 5.58 -6.58
CA ASP A 87 -6.59 5.57 -5.13
C ASP A 87 -6.92 4.16 -4.58
N ALA A 88 -5.93 3.37 -4.08
CA ALA A 88 -4.49 3.67 -4.14
C ALA A 88 -3.69 2.56 -4.84
N LYS A 89 -4.33 1.67 -5.63
CA LYS A 89 -3.60 0.58 -6.34
C LYS A 89 -2.68 1.13 -7.43
N GLY A 90 -2.99 2.33 -7.98
CA GLY A 90 -2.09 3.07 -8.84
C GLY A 90 -0.78 3.44 -8.13
N GLN A 91 -0.87 3.87 -6.87
CA GLN A 91 0.29 4.15 -6.03
C GLN A 91 1.07 2.88 -5.68
N ILE A 92 0.37 1.76 -5.35
CA ILE A 92 1.04 0.46 -5.15
C ILE A 92 1.88 0.11 -6.38
N PHE A 93 1.29 0.22 -7.56
CA PHE A 93 1.97 -0.06 -8.81
C PHE A 93 3.20 0.85 -9.03
N ALA A 94 3.02 2.17 -8.92
CA ALA A 94 4.09 3.14 -9.14
C ALA A 94 5.25 2.97 -8.14
N MET A 95 4.93 2.76 -6.86
CA MET A 95 5.92 2.55 -5.80
C MET A 95 6.66 1.23 -6.00
N TYR A 96 5.97 0.17 -6.40
CA TYR A 96 6.63 -1.12 -6.68
C TYR A 96 7.56 -1.03 -7.89
N GLU A 97 7.18 -0.31 -8.96
CA GLU A 97 8.08 -0.05 -10.09
C GLU A 97 9.33 0.73 -9.63
N ALA A 98 9.16 1.73 -8.75
CA ALA A 98 10.29 2.44 -8.15
C ALA A 98 11.17 1.52 -7.29
N CYS A 99 10.58 0.62 -6.51
CA CYS A 99 11.31 -0.39 -5.72
C CYS A 99 12.14 -1.32 -6.61
N LYS A 100 11.60 -1.78 -7.75
CA LYS A 100 12.34 -2.60 -8.71
C LYS A 100 13.53 -1.85 -9.31
N GLU A 101 13.37 -0.57 -9.60
CA GLU A 101 14.46 0.27 -10.08
C GLU A 101 15.56 0.45 -9.02
N LEU A 102 15.20 0.71 -7.76
CA LEU A 102 16.15 0.80 -6.66
C LEU A 102 16.91 -0.52 -6.45
N GLU A 103 16.19 -1.64 -6.47
CA GLU A 103 16.77 -2.98 -6.37
C GLU A 103 17.75 -3.25 -7.51
N SER A 104 17.41 -2.88 -8.76
CA SER A 104 18.28 -3.05 -9.92
C SER A 104 19.60 -2.25 -9.81
N ARG A 105 19.57 -1.17 -9.03
CA ARG A 105 20.75 -0.33 -8.72
C ARG A 105 21.53 -0.83 -7.51
N GLY A 106 21.11 -1.93 -6.89
CA GLY A 106 21.76 -2.52 -5.71
C GLY A 106 21.45 -1.83 -4.39
N CYS A 107 20.42 -1.01 -4.32
CA CYS A 107 19.95 -0.43 -3.06
C CYS A 107 19.32 -1.51 -2.17
N THR A 108 19.58 -1.47 -0.84
CA THR A 108 19.16 -2.49 0.11
C THR A 108 18.66 -1.93 1.45
N ASP A 109 18.32 -0.65 1.52
CA ASP A 109 17.90 0.00 2.76
C ASP A 109 16.53 0.70 2.63
N PHE A 110 15.62 0.07 1.92
CA PHE A 110 14.26 0.57 1.70
C PHE A 110 13.20 -0.52 1.88
N GLY A 111 11.94 -0.11 1.95
CA GLY A 111 10.79 -0.99 2.07
C GLY A 111 9.56 -0.47 1.34
N LEU A 112 8.57 -1.35 1.18
CA LEU A 112 7.23 -1.05 0.67
C LEU A 112 6.21 -1.56 1.69
N LEU A 113 5.44 -0.66 2.28
CA LEU A 113 4.40 -0.95 3.27
C LEU A 113 3.03 -0.71 2.65
N LEU A 114 2.20 -1.73 2.68
CA LEU A 114 0.85 -1.73 2.15
C LEU A 114 -0.12 -1.93 3.31
N LEU A 115 -0.94 -0.92 3.58
CA LEU A 115 -1.79 -0.83 4.77
C LEU A 115 -3.24 -1.20 4.45
N ALA A 116 -3.89 -1.89 5.36
CA ALA A 116 -5.33 -2.17 5.29
C ALA A 116 -6.15 -1.11 6.02
N GLY A 117 -7.39 -0.87 5.58
CA GLY A 117 -8.38 -0.08 6.28
C GLY A 117 -8.06 1.40 6.43
N GLU A 118 -7.42 2.00 5.43
CA GLU A 118 -7.12 3.44 5.42
C GLU A 118 -8.42 4.24 5.36
N GLU A 119 -9.28 3.91 4.39
CA GLU A 119 -10.54 4.60 4.05
C GLU A 119 -11.59 4.56 5.18
N THR A 120 -11.46 3.65 6.13
CA THR A 120 -12.46 3.45 7.21
C THR A 120 -11.93 3.76 8.61
N GLY A 121 -10.71 4.23 8.74
CA GLY A 121 -10.20 4.61 10.06
C GLY A 121 -8.72 4.37 10.28
N SER A 122 -7.97 4.11 9.20
CA SER A 122 -6.51 3.91 9.22
C SER A 122 -6.08 2.80 10.18
N PHE A 123 -6.82 1.69 10.20
CA PHE A 123 -6.58 0.58 11.14
C PHE A 123 -5.20 -0.04 10.93
N GLY A 124 -4.80 -0.23 9.67
CA GLY A 124 -3.47 -0.74 9.31
C GLY A 124 -2.34 0.16 9.79
N ALA A 125 -2.49 1.48 9.63
CA ALA A 125 -1.50 2.44 10.10
C ALA A 125 -1.39 2.42 11.63
N LYS A 126 -2.50 2.32 12.35
CA LYS A 126 -2.52 2.20 13.82
C LYS A 126 -1.82 0.93 14.29
N ALA A 127 -2.11 -0.20 13.66
CA ALA A 127 -1.47 -1.48 13.97
C ALA A 127 0.04 -1.43 13.69
N PHE A 128 0.45 -0.90 12.55
CA PHE A 128 1.86 -0.74 12.20
C PHE A 128 2.59 0.20 13.17
N ASN A 129 1.98 1.35 13.53
CA ASN A 129 2.55 2.27 14.51
C ASN A 129 2.78 1.60 15.88
N ALA A 130 1.86 0.75 16.32
CA ALA A 130 2.03 0.01 17.58
C ALA A 130 3.23 -0.94 17.52
N LEU A 131 3.47 -1.61 16.39
CA LEU A 131 4.66 -2.44 16.16
C LEU A 131 5.93 -1.59 16.15
N MET A 132 5.94 -0.45 15.45
CA MET A 132 7.07 0.48 15.35
C MET A 132 7.49 1.03 16.72
N LEU A 133 6.52 1.34 17.58
CA LEU A 133 6.80 1.82 18.93
C LEU A 133 7.46 0.76 19.82
N SER A 134 7.26 -0.52 19.51
CA SER A 134 7.86 -1.65 20.24
C SER A 134 9.24 -2.07 19.71
N ASP A 135 9.61 -1.66 18.49
CA ASP A 135 10.86 -2.02 17.84
C ASP A 135 11.80 -0.80 17.69
N PRO A 136 12.86 -0.68 18.50
CA PRO A 136 13.78 0.45 18.44
C PRO A 136 14.56 0.53 17.11
N THR A 137 14.62 -0.54 16.31
CA THR A 137 15.39 -0.56 15.05
C THR A 137 14.71 0.21 13.92
N VAL A 138 13.41 0.48 14.05
CA VAL A 138 12.59 1.18 13.04
C VAL A 138 12.32 2.64 13.39
N LYS A 139 12.81 3.10 14.55
CA LYS A 139 12.51 4.42 15.13
C LYS A 139 12.97 5.60 14.28
N ASP A 140 13.99 5.41 13.44
CA ASP A 140 14.58 6.45 12.59
C ASP A 140 14.27 6.23 11.09
N THR A 141 13.18 5.54 10.79
CA THR A 141 12.77 5.26 9.41
C THR A 141 11.87 6.38 8.87
N TRP A 142 12.18 6.86 7.68
CA TRP A 142 11.35 7.82 6.94
C TRP A 142 10.22 7.11 6.20
N LEU A 143 9.01 7.70 6.23
CA LEU A 143 7.88 7.24 5.43
C LEU A 143 7.63 8.20 4.27
N ILE A 144 7.50 7.65 3.06
CA ILE A 144 7.01 8.35 1.87
C ILE A 144 5.61 7.80 1.59
N VAL A 145 4.60 8.60 1.92
CA VAL A 145 3.19 8.20 1.76
C VAL A 145 2.71 8.55 0.35
N GLY A 146 2.18 7.55 -0.34
CA GLY A 146 1.62 7.70 -1.69
C GLY A 146 0.13 7.85 -1.67
N GLU A 147 -0.31 9.03 -2.09
CA GLU A 147 -1.71 9.42 -2.27
C GLU A 147 -1.88 10.15 -3.61
N PRO A 148 -3.10 10.26 -4.16
CA PRO A 148 -3.33 10.94 -5.44
C PRO A 148 -3.21 12.46 -5.30
N THR A 149 -1.99 12.99 -5.28
CA THR A 149 -1.63 14.40 -5.06
C THR A 149 -1.14 15.12 -6.31
N ASP A 150 -1.43 14.60 -7.50
CA ASP A 150 -0.92 15.10 -8.81
C ASP A 150 0.61 15.25 -8.83
N ASN A 151 1.33 14.30 -8.20
CA ASN A 151 2.78 14.32 -8.00
C ASN A 151 3.30 15.55 -7.22
N CYS A 152 2.45 16.20 -6.47
CA CYS A 152 2.82 17.31 -5.59
C CYS A 152 3.07 16.79 -4.17
N MET A 153 4.09 17.33 -3.51
CA MET A 153 4.34 17.04 -2.11
C MET A 153 3.31 17.79 -1.25
N ALA A 154 2.49 17.03 -0.51
CA ALA A 154 1.56 17.61 0.46
C ALA A 154 2.32 18.02 1.73
N SER A 155 2.17 19.26 2.15
CA SER A 155 2.77 19.80 3.37
C SER A 155 1.84 19.77 4.58
N ALA A 156 0.56 19.45 4.36
CA ALA A 156 -0.46 19.37 5.42
C ALA A 156 -1.63 18.47 4.96
N ALA A 157 -2.34 17.89 5.91
CA ALA A 157 -3.57 17.15 5.69
C ALA A 157 -4.70 17.68 6.58
N LYS A 158 -5.95 17.55 6.10
CA LYS A 158 -7.15 17.88 6.88
C LYS A 158 -7.67 16.61 7.54
N GLY A 159 -7.99 16.70 8.83
CA GLY A 159 -8.78 15.67 9.51
C GLY A 159 -10.27 15.79 9.14
N THR A 160 -10.93 14.64 9.05
CA THR A 160 -12.39 14.54 8.89
C THR A 160 -13.01 13.97 10.16
N LYS A 161 -14.13 14.54 10.60
CA LYS A 161 -14.92 14.03 11.72
C LYS A 161 -16.38 13.98 11.31
N SER A 162 -16.97 12.80 11.37
CA SER A 162 -18.39 12.58 11.05
C SER A 162 -19.20 12.36 12.32
N PHE A 163 -20.42 12.88 12.34
CA PHE A 163 -21.38 12.71 13.43
C PHE A 163 -22.72 12.30 12.83
N GLU A 164 -23.35 11.31 13.42
CA GLU A 164 -24.74 10.96 13.17
C GLU A 164 -25.59 11.57 14.27
N VAL A 165 -26.67 12.24 13.89
CA VAL A 165 -27.65 12.81 14.80
C VAL A 165 -28.93 12.00 14.64
N THR A 166 -29.30 11.26 15.66
CA THR A 166 -30.54 10.45 15.76
C THR A 166 -31.60 11.21 16.51
#